data_18260b484df53dc6e13fa31ef46117d3
#
_entry.id   18260b484df53dc6e13fa31ef46117d3
#
_cell.length_a   1.000
_cell.length_b   1.000
_cell.length_c   1.000
_cell.angle_alpha   90.00
_cell.angle_beta   90.00
_cell.angle_gamma   90.00
#
_symmetry.space_group_name_H-M   'P 1'
#
loop_
_entity.id
_entity.type
_entity.pdbx_description
1 polymer ?
#
loop_
_entity_poly.entity_id
_entity_poly.type
_entity_poly.pdbx_seq_one_letter_code
_entity_poly.pdbx_strand_id
1 'polypeptide(L)'
;MPATPIPGPQNPNSPRPKEQDPNKLGPDKLGPDTLGPDTLGAEDLTYLAATEKLLLAVDFDGTLAEFSDSPTDVRAVPGALEALQELAGLPGVTVLIISGRQLRELSAVTGLPVLDSPGPDDIRLVGSHGAEDSLSGSAAAANEAVGSAAVGTADGSVNPTPSARAEVLQKLGEHAEQIAATDRGMWVEYKPYSVGLHTRQAASPEAAQQANQRLAEFAATCSTPAVPVQVTWGRDILELSVATATKGSYVAGLRTQLPEHVVFFLGDDVTDETVLASLTQPRPDVGVHVGGRLADTTAATRSLGSPFNVRDTLQQLAELRR
;
A
#
# COMPACT_ATOMS: atom_id res chain seq x y z
N MET A 1 -41.51 -37.67 -19.87
CA MET A 1 -40.24 -37.05 -19.49
C MET A 1 -39.26 -38.17 -19.20
N PRO A 2 -38.19 -38.40 -19.99
CA PRO A 2 -37.24 -39.46 -19.73
C PRO A 2 -36.22 -38.96 -18.64
N ALA A 3 -35.94 -39.88 -17.71
CA ALA A 3 -35.04 -39.66 -16.57
C ALA A 3 -33.57 -39.60 -17.02
N THR A 4 -32.84 -38.67 -16.42
CA THR A 4 -31.40 -38.49 -16.62
C THR A 4 -30.62 -39.60 -15.91
N PRO A 5 -29.63 -40.25 -16.54
CA PRO A 5 -28.87 -41.34 -15.90
C PRO A 5 -27.88 -40.81 -14.86
N ILE A 6 -27.78 -41.53 -13.75
CA ILE A 6 -26.84 -41.30 -12.64
C ILE A 6 -25.42 -41.71 -13.10
N PRO A 7 -24.37 -40.93 -12.94
CA PRO A 7 -23.00 -41.33 -13.27
C PRO A 7 -22.49 -42.42 -12.31
N GLY A 8 -21.92 -43.48 -12.86
CA GLY A 8 -21.32 -44.60 -12.13
C GLY A 8 -19.97 -44.22 -11.46
N PRO A 9 -19.45 -45.08 -10.54
CA PRO A 9 -18.26 -44.80 -9.76
C PRO A 9 -17.00 -44.70 -10.64
N GLN A 10 -16.24 -43.61 -10.43
CA GLN A 10 -14.98 -43.36 -11.16
C GLN A 10 -13.87 -44.32 -10.70
N ASN A 11 -13.12 -44.84 -11.65
CA ASN A 11 -11.98 -45.74 -11.47
C ASN A 11 -10.82 -45.03 -10.73
N PRO A 12 -10.31 -45.55 -9.58
CA PRO A 12 -9.27 -44.92 -8.79
C PRO A 12 -7.86 -44.91 -9.44
N ASN A 13 -7.70 -45.52 -10.62
CA ASN A 13 -6.42 -45.63 -11.31
C ASN A 13 -6.28 -44.77 -12.56
N SER A 14 -7.13 -43.77 -12.76
CA SER A 14 -6.91 -42.79 -13.83
C SER A 14 -5.79 -41.81 -13.46
N PRO A 15 -4.79 -41.60 -14.35
CA PRO A 15 -3.72 -40.61 -14.06
C PRO A 15 -4.31 -39.23 -13.93
N ARG A 16 -4.03 -38.56 -12.81
CA ARG A 16 -4.39 -37.18 -12.60
C ARG A 16 -3.74 -36.30 -13.70
N PRO A 17 -4.46 -35.31 -14.21
CA PRO A 17 -3.85 -34.31 -15.10
C PRO A 17 -2.63 -33.70 -14.38
N LYS A 18 -1.49 -33.62 -15.09
CA LYS A 18 -0.29 -32.95 -14.57
C LYS A 18 -0.64 -31.50 -14.31
N GLU A 19 -0.54 -31.08 -13.06
CA GLU A 19 -0.57 -29.69 -12.65
C GLU A 19 0.48 -28.95 -13.49
N GLN A 20 0.04 -28.01 -14.30
CA GLN A 20 0.94 -27.16 -15.07
C GLN A 20 1.56 -26.17 -14.10
N ASP A 21 2.89 -26.23 -13.99
CA ASP A 21 3.72 -25.27 -13.24
C ASP A 21 3.41 -23.85 -13.76
N PRO A 22 2.87 -22.95 -12.92
CA PRO A 22 2.50 -21.60 -13.34
C PRO A 22 3.70 -20.75 -13.76
N ASN A 23 4.93 -21.22 -13.51
CA ASN A 23 6.16 -20.52 -13.88
C ASN A 23 6.68 -20.84 -15.29
N LYS A 24 5.95 -21.67 -16.09
CA LYS A 24 6.36 -22.05 -17.45
C LYS A 24 5.56 -21.41 -18.58
N LEU A 25 4.84 -20.33 -18.33
CA LEU A 25 4.25 -19.53 -19.40
C LEU A 25 5.29 -18.54 -19.92
N GLY A 26 5.86 -18.86 -21.07
CA GLY A 26 6.70 -17.93 -21.82
C GLY A 26 5.90 -16.70 -22.28
N PRO A 27 6.59 -15.60 -22.72
CA PRO A 27 6.01 -14.27 -22.95
C PRO A 27 4.96 -14.18 -24.09
N ASP A 28 4.63 -15.26 -24.80
CA ASP A 28 3.90 -15.21 -26.06
C ASP A 28 2.41 -15.61 -26.01
N LYS A 29 1.75 -15.60 -24.85
CA LYS A 29 0.31 -15.96 -24.75
C LYS A 29 -0.56 -14.94 -24.01
N LEU A 30 -0.32 -13.66 -24.21
CA LEU A 30 -1.28 -12.62 -23.91
C LEU A 30 -2.06 -12.32 -25.19
N GLY A 31 -3.37 -12.51 -25.14
CA GLY A 31 -4.26 -12.16 -26.25
C GLY A 31 -4.25 -10.63 -26.47
N PRO A 32 -4.64 -10.14 -27.66
CA PRO A 32 -4.47 -8.74 -28.07
C PRO A 32 -5.37 -7.72 -27.33
N ASP A 33 -6.16 -8.11 -26.32
CA ASP A 33 -7.19 -7.24 -25.72
C ASP A 33 -6.92 -6.82 -24.25
N THR A 34 -5.75 -7.11 -23.69
CA THR A 34 -5.31 -6.56 -22.39
C THR A 34 -4.00 -5.79 -22.60
N LEU A 35 -4.09 -4.63 -23.22
CA LEU A 35 -2.99 -3.66 -23.20
C LEU A 35 -2.87 -3.13 -21.78
N GLY A 36 -1.80 -3.52 -21.07
CA GLY A 36 -1.41 -2.89 -19.81
C GLY A 36 -1.11 -1.39 -20.02
N PRO A 37 -0.86 -0.63 -18.94
CA PRO A 37 -0.53 0.78 -19.08
C PRO A 37 0.72 0.97 -19.94
N ASP A 38 0.72 2.03 -20.74
CA ASP A 38 1.88 2.41 -21.57
C ASP A 38 3.11 2.67 -20.69
N THR A 39 4.30 2.43 -21.21
CA THR A 39 5.52 2.82 -20.51
C THR A 39 5.59 4.35 -20.39
N LEU A 40 5.98 4.86 -19.21
CA LEU A 40 6.19 6.29 -19.00
C LEU A 40 7.25 6.80 -19.98
N GLY A 41 6.90 7.82 -20.78
CA GLY A 41 7.72 8.30 -21.88
C GLY A 41 8.26 9.73 -21.69
N ALA A 42 9.10 10.16 -22.63
CA ALA A 42 9.68 11.50 -22.62
C ALA A 42 8.63 12.63 -22.69
N GLU A 43 7.48 12.40 -23.33
CA GLU A 43 6.37 13.36 -23.40
C GLU A 43 5.73 13.58 -22.02
N ASP A 44 5.58 12.49 -21.22
CA ASP A 44 5.06 12.58 -19.87
C ASP A 44 6.02 13.37 -18.97
N LEU A 45 7.31 13.09 -19.08
CA LEU A 45 8.35 13.83 -18.32
C LEU A 45 8.40 15.30 -18.70
N THR A 46 8.30 15.62 -20.00
CA THR A 46 8.24 17.01 -20.46
C THR A 46 7.01 17.73 -19.92
N TYR A 47 5.85 17.05 -19.90
CA TYR A 47 4.63 17.59 -19.30
C TYR A 47 4.79 17.84 -17.81
N LEU A 48 5.29 16.85 -17.05
CA LEU A 48 5.52 16.98 -15.60
C LEU A 48 6.56 18.06 -15.28
N ALA A 49 7.59 18.20 -16.12
CA ALA A 49 8.61 19.22 -15.97
C ALA A 49 8.07 20.64 -16.21
N ALA A 50 7.15 20.81 -17.16
CA ALA A 50 6.52 22.10 -17.45
C ALA A 50 5.40 22.49 -16.47
N THR A 51 4.99 21.59 -15.59
CA THR A 51 3.92 21.82 -14.61
C THR A 51 4.39 22.79 -13.52
N GLU A 52 3.67 23.89 -13.29
CA GLU A 52 4.05 24.91 -12.29
C GLU A 52 4.03 24.33 -10.87
N LYS A 53 3.01 23.56 -10.51
CA LYS A 53 2.82 22.96 -9.18
C LYS A 53 2.68 21.45 -9.29
N LEU A 54 3.61 20.72 -8.74
CA LEU A 54 3.70 19.26 -8.79
C LEU A 54 3.64 18.66 -7.39
N LEU A 55 2.71 17.74 -7.17
CA LEU A 55 2.68 16.83 -6.02
C LEU A 55 3.25 15.48 -6.46
N LEU A 56 4.51 15.22 -6.11
CA LEU A 56 5.16 13.94 -6.33
C LEU A 56 4.96 13.04 -5.10
N ALA A 57 4.18 11.98 -5.27
CA ALA A 57 3.91 11.00 -4.23
C ALA A 57 4.44 9.64 -4.67
N VAL A 58 5.26 9.01 -3.84
CA VAL A 58 5.97 7.77 -4.20
C VAL A 58 5.82 6.75 -3.08
N ASP A 59 5.46 5.50 -3.42
CA ASP A 59 5.57 4.39 -2.50
C ASP A 59 7.03 4.00 -2.26
N PHE A 60 7.31 3.21 -1.21
CA PHE A 60 8.67 2.85 -0.82
C PHE A 60 9.06 1.44 -1.25
N ASP A 61 8.40 0.42 -0.69
CA ASP A 61 8.74 -0.98 -0.94
C ASP A 61 8.25 -1.43 -2.33
N GLY A 62 9.13 -1.97 -3.16
CA GLY A 62 8.80 -2.31 -4.55
C GLY A 62 8.89 -1.14 -5.53
N THR A 63 8.89 0.10 -5.04
CA THR A 63 8.88 1.33 -5.85
C THR A 63 10.20 2.12 -5.78
N LEU A 64 10.65 2.50 -4.59
CA LEU A 64 11.96 3.14 -4.36
C LEU A 64 13.03 2.13 -3.95
N ALA A 65 12.62 0.98 -3.42
CA ALA A 65 13.47 -0.07 -2.91
C ALA A 65 13.05 -1.42 -3.50
N GLU A 66 14.02 -2.31 -3.76
CA GLU A 66 13.71 -3.68 -4.12
C GLU A 66 13.16 -4.46 -2.91
N PHE A 67 12.31 -5.46 -3.16
CA PHE A 67 11.84 -6.36 -2.11
C PHE A 67 12.98 -7.12 -1.46
N SER A 68 12.92 -7.29 -0.14
CA SER A 68 13.89 -8.06 0.63
C SER A 68 13.17 -8.97 1.63
N ASP A 69 13.76 -10.13 1.89
CA ASP A 69 13.28 -11.04 2.95
C ASP A 69 13.51 -10.47 4.37
N SER A 70 14.36 -9.45 4.49
CA SER A 70 14.64 -8.72 5.75
C SER A 70 14.06 -7.30 5.66
N PRO A 71 12.88 -7.04 6.22
CA PRO A 71 12.24 -5.72 6.15
C PRO A 71 13.06 -4.57 6.75
N THR A 72 13.93 -4.86 7.73
CA THR A 72 14.79 -3.87 8.38
C THR A 72 16.00 -3.47 7.54
N ASP A 73 16.40 -4.32 6.59
CA ASP A 73 17.58 -4.12 5.75
C ASP A 73 17.26 -3.51 4.39
N VAL A 74 15.97 -3.30 4.11
CA VAL A 74 15.53 -2.63 2.88
C VAL A 74 16.10 -1.21 2.82
N ARG A 75 16.63 -0.84 1.66
CA ARG A 75 17.10 0.52 1.38
C ARG A 75 16.63 0.92 -0.03
N ALA A 76 16.38 2.21 -0.20
CA ALA A 76 16.14 2.76 -1.52
C ALA A 76 17.31 2.45 -2.45
N VAL A 77 17.03 2.23 -3.72
CA VAL A 77 18.10 2.05 -4.71
C VAL A 77 18.99 3.30 -4.75
N PRO A 78 20.31 3.12 -4.91
CA PRO A 78 21.27 4.25 -4.87
C PRO A 78 20.87 5.37 -5.84
N GLY A 79 20.81 6.60 -5.36
CA GLY A 79 20.46 7.80 -6.14
C GLY A 79 18.97 8.14 -6.14
N ALA A 80 18.07 7.28 -5.63
CA ALA A 80 16.63 7.56 -5.64
C ALA A 80 16.22 8.63 -4.61
N LEU A 81 16.75 8.55 -3.39
CA LEU A 81 16.45 9.55 -2.35
C LEU A 81 17.09 10.89 -2.66
N GLU A 82 18.30 10.88 -3.22
CA GLU A 82 19.00 12.08 -3.68
C GLU A 82 18.19 12.80 -4.77
N ALA A 83 17.62 12.06 -5.73
CA ALA A 83 16.76 12.64 -6.76
C ALA A 83 15.46 13.23 -6.17
N LEU A 84 14.85 12.57 -5.17
CA LEU A 84 13.69 13.12 -4.46
C LEU A 84 14.04 14.38 -3.67
N GLN A 85 15.20 14.43 -3.00
CA GLN A 85 15.67 15.60 -2.28
C GLN A 85 15.93 16.77 -3.24
N GLU A 86 16.53 16.49 -4.40
CA GLU A 86 16.73 17.50 -5.43
C GLU A 86 15.39 18.06 -5.94
N LEU A 87 14.41 17.18 -6.24
CA LEU A 87 13.07 17.58 -6.67
C LEU A 87 12.35 18.40 -5.61
N ALA A 88 12.45 18.03 -4.33
CA ALA A 88 11.85 18.79 -3.23
C ALA A 88 12.42 20.22 -3.12
N GLY A 89 13.70 20.43 -3.45
CA GLY A 89 14.31 21.75 -3.49
C GLY A 89 13.93 22.62 -4.70
N LEU A 90 13.15 22.09 -5.66
CA LEU A 90 12.74 22.85 -6.84
C LEU A 90 11.43 23.62 -6.59
N PRO A 91 11.29 24.85 -7.12
CA PRO A 91 10.09 25.64 -6.93
C PRO A 91 8.80 24.91 -7.40
N GLY A 92 7.76 24.95 -6.58
CA GLY A 92 6.45 24.40 -6.90
C GLY A 92 6.36 22.87 -6.83
N VAL A 93 7.38 22.18 -6.31
CA VAL A 93 7.36 20.73 -6.11
C VAL A 93 7.12 20.41 -4.65
N THR A 94 6.14 19.58 -4.38
CA THR A 94 5.89 18.98 -3.06
C THR A 94 6.16 17.49 -3.18
N VAL A 95 7.05 16.95 -2.33
CA VAL A 95 7.44 15.53 -2.36
C VAL A 95 6.97 14.82 -1.12
N LEU A 96 6.35 13.65 -1.30
CA LEU A 96 6.03 12.75 -0.20
C LEU A 96 6.41 11.30 -0.53
N ILE A 97 6.85 10.56 0.50
CA ILE A 97 6.98 9.11 0.47
C ILE A 97 5.86 8.53 1.33
N ILE A 98 4.99 7.70 0.75
CA ILE A 98 3.83 7.10 1.42
C ILE A 98 3.92 5.59 1.39
N SER A 99 3.90 4.95 2.57
CA SER A 99 4.18 3.51 2.72
C SER A 99 3.23 2.84 3.71
N GLY A 100 3.09 1.51 3.59
CA GLY A 100 2.47 0.66 4.61
C GLY A 100 3.31 0.52 5.89
N ARG A 101 4.61 0.84 5.83
CA ARG A 101 5.49 0.86 7.02
C ARG A 101 5.01 1.88 8.04
N GLN A 102 5.28 1.60 9.32
CA GLN A 102 5.13 2.62 10.36
C GLN A 102 6.07 3.81 10.05
N LEU A 103 5.64 5.02 10.42
CA LEU A 103 6.40 6.25 10.15
C LEU A 103 7.85 6.18 10.67
N ARG A 104 8.04 5.62 11.87
CA ARG A 104 9.37 5.42 12.47
C ARG A 104 10.24 4.44 11.66
N GLU A 105 9.64 3.37 11.15
CA GLU A 105 10.35 2.38 10.32
C GLU A 105 10.71 2.99 8.97
N LEU A 106 9.77 3.71 8.36
CA LEU A 106 10.00 4.42 7.10
C LEU A 106 11.15 5.42 7.24
N SER A 107 11.18 6.21 8.32
CA SER A 107 12.30 7.10 8.65
C SER A 107 13.62 6.34 8.80
N ALA A 108 13.62 5.19 9.48
CA ALA A 108 14.83 4.39 9.69
C ALA A 108 15.39 3.81 8.38
N VAL A 109 14.55 3.32 7.45
CA VAL A 109 14.99 2.72 6.19
C VAL A 109 15.34 3.75 5.12
N THR A 110 14.74 4.95 5.17
CA THR A 110 15.07 6.07 4.27
C THR A 110 16.22 6.92 4.78
N GLY A 111 16.49 6.93 6.09
CA GLY A 111 17.41 7.87 6.73
C GLY A 111 16.90 9.30 6.79
N LEU A 112 15.65 9.55 6.37
CA LEU A 112 15.02 10.88 6.42
C LEU A 112 14.41 11.13 7.80
N PRO A 113 14.52 12.36 8.34
CA PRO A 113 13.96 12.66 9.64
C PRO A 113 12.43 12.73 9.61
N VAL A 114 11.81 12.39 10.74
CA VAL A 114 10.41 12.76 11.00
C VAL A 114 10.41 14.18 11.52
N LEU A 115 9.88 15.10 10.74
CA LEU A 115 9.87 16.53 11.05
C LEU A 115 8.51 16.95 11.59
N ASP A 116 8.47 17.65 12.72
CA ASP A 116 7.21 18.20 13.29
C ASP A 116 6.60 19.31 12.42
N SER A 117 7.40 19.96 11.58
CA SER A 117 6.99 21.04 10.68
C SER A 117 7.92 21.05 9.46
N PRO A 118 7.74 20.15 8.48
CA PRO A 118 8.53 20.16 7.26
C PRO A 118 8.30 21.45 6.48
N GLY A 119 9.40 22.01 5.98
CA GLY A 119 9.39 23.14 5.07
C GLY A 119 8.97 22.72 3.65
N PRO A 120 8.91 23.69 2.73
CA PRO A 120 8.55 23.41 1.35
C PRO A 120 9.55 22.51 0.62
N ASP A 121 10.79 22.50 1.05
CA ASP A 121 11.91 21.76 0.43
C ASP A 121 12.15 20.39 1.11
N ASP A 122 11.36 20.05 2.12
CA ASP A 122 11.47 18.80 2.85
C ASP A 122 10.61 17.69 2.24
N ILE A 123 11.13 16.44 2.29
CA ILE A 123 10.34 15.26 1.90
C ILE A 123 9.44 14.88 3.06
N ARG A 124 8.14 14.86 2.82
CA ARG A 124 7.13 14.43 3.77
C ARG A 124 7.07 12.90 3.84
N LEU A 125 7.19 12.34 5.04
CA LEU A 125 7.01 10.91 5.27
C LEU A 125 5.60 10.62 5.76
N VAL A 126 4.98 9.60 5.17
CA VAL A 126 3.63 9.14 5.49
C VAL A 126 3.65 7.64 5.68
N GLY A 127 3.37 7.21 6.90
CA GLY A 127 3.38 5.80 7.31
C GLY A 127 1.98 5.20 7.45
N SER A 128 1.94 3.88 7.70
CA SER A 128 0.72 3.13 7.99
C SER A 128 -0.41 3.41 6.98
N HIS A 129 -0.06 3.39 5.67
CA HIS A 129 -0.97 3.66 4.54
C HIS A 129 -1.68 5.02 4.60
N GLY A 130 -1.10 6.03 5.25
CA GLY A 130 -1.71 7.35 5.40
C GLY A 130 -2.26 7.65 6.80
N ALA A 131 -2.16 6.70 7.73
CA ALA A 131 -2.62 6.91 9.11
C ALA A 131 -1.60 7.68 9.98
N GLU A 132 -0.32 7.70 9.59
CA GLU A 132 0.76 8.43 10.26
C GLU A 132 1.37 9.45 9.31
N ASP A 133 1.58 10.66 9.79
CA ASP A 133 2.11 11.76 8.98
C ASP A 133 3.17 12.53 9.78
N SER A 134 4.30 12.81 9.13
CA SER A 134 5.40 13.58 9.73
C SER A 134 5.03 15.04 10.07
N LEU A 135 3.97 15.59 9.44
CA LEU A 135 3.45 16.93 9.78
C LEU A 135 2.69 16.98 11.11
N SER A 136 2.20 15.85 11.58
CA SER A 136 1.21 15.86 12.65
C SER A 136 1.80 15.70 14.04
N GLY A 137 3.11 15.52 14.22
CA GLY A 137 3.81 15.40 15.53
C GLY A 137 3.18 14.44 16.54
N SER A 138 1.97 13.97 16.21
CA SER A 138 1.16 13.04 16.99
C SER A 138 0.29 12.25 16.02
N ALA A 139 0.42 10.93 16.04
CA ALA A 139 -0.43 9.99 15.31
C ALA A 139 -1.95 10.18 15.49
N ALA A 140 -2.37 10.93 16.51
CA ALA A 140 -3.76 11.27 16.77
C ALA A 140 -4.27 12.48 15.95
N ALA A 141 -3.42 13.45 15.64
CA ALA A 141 -3.85 14.71 14.99
C ALA A 141 -4.01 14.55 13.46
N ALA A 142 -3.24 13.67 12.81
CA ALA A 142 -3.36 13.43 11.37
C ALA A 142 -4.72 12.86 10.98
N ASN A 143 -5.28 12.00 11.84
CA ASN A 143 -6.61 11.43 11.65
C ASN A 143 -7.74 12.44 11.87
N GLU A 144 -7.51 13.50 12.66
CA GLU A 144 -8.49 14.60 12.83
C GLU A 144 -8.42 15.59 11.66
N ALA A 145 -7.24 15.89 11.14
CA ALA A 145 -7.08 16.86 10.04
C ALA A 145 -7.53 16.29 8.68
N VAL A 146 -7.22 15.01 8.39
CA VAL A 146 -7.66 14.36 7.14
C VAL A 146 -9.12 13.88 7.24
N GLY A 147 -9.56 13.47 8.44
CA GLY A 147 -10.94 13.07 8.69
C GLY A 147 -11.88 14.26 8.96
N SER A 148 -11.35 15.44 9.34
CA SER A 148 -12.14 16.67 9.56
C SER A 148 -12.30 17.52 8.30
N ALA A 149 -11.44 17.36 7.29
CA ALA A 149 -11.77 17.77 5.92
C ALA A 149 -12.75 16.73 5.36
N ALA A 150 -13.92 16.64 5.98
CA ALA A 150 -14.99 15.75 5.60
C ALA A 150 -15.27 15.90 4.11
N VAL A 151 -14.86 14.90 3.35
CA VAL A 151 -15.78 14.41 2.32
C VAL A 151 -16.99 13.94 3.14
N GLY A 152 -18.01 14.77 3.23
CA GLY A 152 -19.27 14.39 3.81
C GLY A 152 -19.75 13.17 3.05
N THR A 153 -19.57 11.99 3.64
CA THR A 153 -20.31 10.83 3.22
C THR A 153 -21.76 11.15 3.56
N ALA A 154 -22.63 11.14 2.55
CA ALA A 154 -24.04 11.46 2.65
C ALA A 154 -24.83 10.50 3.58
N ASP A 155 -24.15 9.64 4.35
CA ASP A 155 -24.73 8.59 5.19
C ASP A 155 -24.63 8.82 6.71
N GLY A 156 -24.05 9.94 7.17
CA GLY A 156 -24.04 10.28 8.59
C GLY A 156 -23.10 9.44 9.46
N SER A 157 -22.07 8.79 8.89
CA SER A 157 -21.10 8.01 9.65
C SER A 157 -20.23 8.92 10.55
N VAL A 158 -20.26 8.65 11.86
CA VAL A 158 -19.46 9.35 12.86
C VAL A 158 -18.03 8.81 12.82
N ASN A 159 -17.03 9.68 12.60
CA ASN A 159 -15.64 9.28 12.75
C ASN A 159 -15.39 8.77 14.18
N PRO A 160 -14.81 7.56 14.34
CA PRO A 160 -14.56 7.00 15.65
C PRO A 160 -13.55 7.85 16.42
N THR A 161 -13.77 8.00 17.73
CA THR A 161 -12.81 8.66 18.61
C THR A 161 -11.50 7.88 18.68
N PRO A 162 -10.36 8.53 18.93
CA PRO A 162 -9.08 7.84 19.16
C PRO A 162 -9.17 6.77 20.24
N SER A 163 -9.94 7.02 21.33
CA SER A 163 -10.12 6.05 22.41
C SER A 163 -10.90 4.81 21.97
N ALA A 164 -11.94 4.94 21.13
CA ALA A 164 -12.71 3.81 20.63
C ALA A 164 -11.85 2.89 19.75
N ARG A 165 -10.98 3.45 18.91
CA ARG A 165 -10.01 2.67 18.12
C ARG A 165 -9.01 1.96 19.01
N ALA A 166 -8.45 2.66 20.00
CA ALA A 166 -7.49 2.08 20.95
C ALA A 166 -8.11 0.91 21.75
N GLU A 167 -9.37 1.03 22.19
CA GLU A 167 -10.08 -0.06 22.88
C GLU A 167 -10.28 -1.29 22.00
N VAL A 168 -10.64 -1.10 20.72
CA VAL A 168 -10.77 -2.21 19.75
C VAL A 168 -9.42 -2.84 19.52
N LEU A 169 -8.37 -2.04 19.25
CA LEU A 169 -7.02 -2.53 19.02
C LEU A 169 -6.48 -3.32 20.21
N GLN A 170 -6.72 -2.84 21.43
CA GLN A 170 -6.34 -3.56 22.65
C GLN A 170 -7.02 -4.95 22.74
N LYS A 171 -8.34 -5.02 22.50
CA LYS A 171 -9.08 -6.30 22.50
C LYS A 171 -8.55 -7.28 21.45
N LEU A 172 -8.24 -6.79 20.25
CA LEU A 172 -7.65 -7.59 19.19
C LEU A 172 -6.27 -8.12 19.60
N GLY A 173 -5.42 -7.27 20.20
CA GLY A 173 -4.11 -7.64 20.71
C GLY A 173 -4.19 -8.69 21.82
N GLU A 174 -5.02 -8.49 22.84
CA GLU A 174 -5.21 -9.43 23.91
C GLU A 174 -5.68 -10.81 23.41
N HIS A 175 -6.56 -10.85 22.42
CA HIS A 175 -7.01 -12.11 21.83
C HIS A 175 -5.94 -12.77 20.95
N ALA A 176 -5.18 -11.98 20.19
CA ALA A 176 -4.03 -12.47 19.43
C ALA A 176 -2.97 -13.11 20.34
N GLU A 177 -2.65 -12.48 21.48
CA GLU A 177 -1.74 -13.03 22.48
C GLU A 177 -2.24 -14.36 23.08
N GLN A 178 -3.53 -14.48 23.35
CA GLN A 178 -4.12 -15.73 23.83
C GLN A 178 -3.96 -16.85 22.80
N ILE A 179 -4.09 -16.54 21.52
CA ILE A 179 -3.87 -17.49 20.43
C ILE A 179 -2.37 -17.82 20.32
N ALA A 180 -1.50 -16.83 20.29
CA ALA A 180 -0.06 -17.02 20.18
C ALA A 180 0.51 -17.85 21.33
N ALA A 181 -0.03 -17.70 22.56
CA ALA A 181 0.37 -18.49 23.72
C ALA A 181 0.11 -20.01 23.57
N THR A 182 -0.70 -20.44 22.59
CA THR A 182 -0.97 -21.86 22.33
C THR A 182 0.13 -22.54 21.52
N ASP A 183 1.01 -21.77 20.85
CA ASP A 183 2.10 -22.29 20.02
C ASP A 183 3.31 -21.36 20.10
N ARG A 184 4.46 -21.89 20.55
CA ARG A 184 5.71 -21.12 20.73
C ARG A 184 6.28 -20.56 19.42
N GLY A 185 5.85 -21.05 18.28
CA GLY A 185 6.23 -20.56 16.96
C GLY A 185 5.37 -19.39 16.47
N MET A 186 4.36 -18.97 17.26
CA MET A 186 3.52 -17.82 16.96
C MET A 186 3.89 -16.65 17.87
N TRP A 187 3.78 -15.42 17.34
CA TRP A 187 4.02 -14.20 18.11
C TRP A 187 3.19 -13.03 17.56
N VAL A 188 2.95 -12.05 18.43
CA VAL A 188 2.13 -10.87 18.10
C VAL A 188 3.02 -9.66 17.86
N GLU A 189 2.77 -8.95 16.78
CA GLU A 189 3.36 -7.65 16.48
C GLU A 189 2.32 -6.56 16.72
N TYR A 190 2.71 -5.53 17.48
CA TYR A 190 1.89 -4.35 17.73
C TYR A 190 2.38 -3.18 16.87
N LYS A 191 1.46 -2.57 16.14
CA LYS A 191 1.67 -1.33 15.40
C LYS A 191 0.69 -0.27 15.91
N PRO A 192 0.88 1.03 15.60
CA PRO A 192 0.00 2.10 16.09
C PRO A 192 -1.48 1.90 15.80
N TYR A 193 -1.80 1.27 14.65
CA TYR A 193 -3.18 1.07 14.18
C TYR A 193 -3.51 -0.38 13.82
N SER A 194 -2.62 -1.30 14.06
CA SER A 194 -2.85 -2.71 13.73
C SER A 194 -2.16 -3.66 14.68
N VAL A 195 -2.62 -4.92 14.66
CA VAL A 195 -2.03 -6.06 15.37
C VAL A 195 -1.80 -7.16 14.34
N GLY A 196 -0.59 -7.69 14.27
CA GLY A 196 -0.21 -8.81 13.43
C GLY A 196 0.02 -10.08 14.22
N LEU A 197 -0.62 -11.20 13.84
CA LEU A 197 -0.29 -12.53 14.34
C LEU A 197 0.64 -13.22 13.33
N HIS A 198 1.89 -13.37 13.71
CA HIS A 198 2.88 -14.08 12.91
C HIS A 198 2.81 -15.58 13.19
N THR A 199 2.75 -16.38 12.11
CA THR A 199 2.58 -17.84 12.17
C THR A 199 3.66 -18.59 11.41
N ARG A 200 4.73 -17.91 10.95
CA ARG A 200 5.81 -18.49 10.14
C ARG A 200 6.51 -19.69 10.79
N GLN A 201 6.60 -19.71 12.11
CA GLN A 201 7.25 -20.76 12.88
C GLN A 201 6.24 -21.62 13.66
N ALA A 202 4.94 -21.57 13.30
CA ALA A 202 3.92 -22.41 13.90
C ALA A 202 4.25 -23.91 13.77
N ALA A 203 3.78 -24.71 14.71
CA ALA A 203 4.06 -26.16 14.79
C ALA A 203 3.61 -26.92 13.51
N SER A 204 2.60 -26.43 12.81
CA SER A 204 2.18 -26.94 11.50
C SER A 204 1.41 -25.87 10.69
N PRO A 205 1.29 -26.05 9.36
CA PRO A 205 0.45 -25.18 8.53
C PRO A 205 -1.01 -25.15 8.98
N GLU A 206 -1.54 -26.27 9.45
CA GLU A 206 -2.90 -26.39 9.96
C GLU A 206 -3.09 -25.59 11.25
N ALA A 207 -2.09 -25.62 12.15
CA ALA A 207 -2.10 -24.81 13.37
C ALA A 207 -2.09 -23.31 13.03
N ALA A 208 -1.25 -22.90 12.07
CA ALA A 208 -1.20 -21.52 11.57
C ALA A 208 -2.55 -21.09 10.98
N GLN A 209 -3.15 -21.92 10.14
CA GLN A 209 -4.45 -21.64 9.52
C GLN A 209 -5.57 -21.52 10.57
N GLN A 210 -5.62 -22.44 11.53
CA GLN A 210 -6.63 -22.40 12.62
C GLN A 210 -6.46 -21.15 13.50
N ALA A 211 -5.23 -20.78 13.84
CA ALA A 211 -4.92 -19.58 14.61
C ALA A 211 -5.41 -18.31 13.88
N ASN A 212 -5.05 -18.17 12.62
CA ASN A 212 -5.46 -17.03 11.80
C ASN A 212 -6.99 -16.98 11.63
N GLN A 213 -7.64 -18.12 11.40
CA GLN A 213 -9.09 -18.18 11.25
C GLN A 213 -9.82 -17.75 12.54
N ARG A 214 -9.39 -18.25 13.71
CA ARG A 214 -9.95 -17.86 15.02
C ARG A 214 -9.78 -16.37 15.28
N LEU A 215 -8.63 -15.81 14.93
CA LEU A 215 -8.37 -14.38 15.11
C LEU A 215 -9.23 -13.53 14.19
N ALA A 216 -9.40 -13.94 12.92
CA ALA A 216 -10.26 -13.26 11.95
C ALA A 216 -11.76 -13.31 12.37
N GLU A 217 -12.23 -14.43 12.89
CA GLU A 217 -13.58 -14.58 13.43
C GLU A 217 -13.81 -13.65 14.63
N PHE A 218 -12.84 -13.57 15.54
CA PHE A 218 -12.92 -12.62 16.66
C PHE A 218 -12.91 -11.17 16.17
N ALA A 219 -12.06 -10.83 15.21
CA ALA A 219 -12.01 -9.48 14.62
C ALA A 219 -13.37 -9.07 14.04
N ALA A 220 -14.09 -9.98 13.39
CA ALA A 220 -15.43 -9.72 12.89
C ALA A 220 -16.42 -9.36 14.02
N THR A 221 -16.26 -9.90 15.24
CA THR A 221 -17.11 -9.54 16.39
C THR A 221 -16.76 -8.16 16.97
N CYS A 222 -15.53 -7.71 16.79
CA CYS A 222 -15.06 -6.39 17.26
C CYS A 222 -15.35 -5.29 16.26
N SER A 223 -15.54 -5.62 14.99
CA SER A 223 -15.77 -4.67 13.91
C SER A 223 -17.17 -4.05 14.02
N THR A 224 -17.22 -2.74 13.95
CA THR A 224 -18.47 -1.96 13.96
C THR A 224 -18.44 -0.92 12.84
N PRO A 225 -19.59 -0.36 12.42
CA PRO A 225 -19.59 0.73 11.45
C PRO A 225 -18.79 1.96 11.90
N ALA A 226 -18.70 2.20 13.23
CA ALA A 226 -17.90 3.28 13.79
C ALA A 226 -16.40 2.96 13.84
N VAL A 227 -16.03 1.71 14.11
CA VAL A 227 -14.63 1.23 14.11
C VAL A 227 -14.56 -0.04 13.28
N PRO A 228 -14.47 0.06 11.96
CA PRO A 228 -14.32 -1.10 11.11
C PRO A 228 -12.93 -1.73 11.33
N VAL A 229 -12.88 -3.06 11.40
CA VAL A 229 -11.63 -3.80 11.48
C VAL A 229 -11.36 -4.40 10.10
N GLN A 230 -10.25 -4.01 9.50
CA GLN A 230 -9.75 -4.57 8.25
C GLN A 230 -8.90 -5.80 8.56
N VAL A 231 -9.10 -6.89 7.81
CA VAL A 231 -8.37 -8.15 7.94
C VAL A 231 -7.55 -8.38 6.69
N THR A 232 -6.23 -8.39 6.85
CA THR A 232 -5.29 -8.63 5.74
C THR A 232 -4.59 -9.97 5.95
N TRP A 233 -4.77 -10.88 4.98
CA TRP A 233 -4.14 -12.19 4.94
C TRP A 233 -2.81 -12.11 4.21
N GLY A 234 -1.70 -12.14 4.95
CA GLY A 234 -0.36 -12.28 4.38
C GLY A 234 0.08 -13.73 4.30
N ARG A 235 1.29 -13.98 3.79
CA ARG A 235 1.82 -15.33 3.61
C ARG A 235 1.97 -16.10 4.92
N ASP A 236 2.50 -15.46 5.97
CA ASP A 236 2.79 -16.04 7.28
C ASP A 236 2.35 -15.11 8.41
N ILE A 237 1.39 -14.24 8.14
CA ILE A 237 0.85 -13.24 9.06
C ILE A 237 -0.63 -13.00 8.78
N LEU A 238 -1.41 -12.81 9.83
CA LEU A 238 -2.72 -12.17 9.76
C LEU A 238 -2.62 -10.80 10.42
N GLU A 239 -2.86 -9.74 9.66
CA GLU A 239 -2.89 -8.38 10.19
C GLU A 239 -4.32 -7.86 10.34
N LEU A 240 -4.62 -7.30 11.50
CA LEU A 240 -5.90 -6.68 11.84
C LEU A 240 -5.68 -5.19 12.05
N SER A 241 -6.28 -4.35 11.22
CA SER A 241 -6.11 -2.91 11.28
C SER A 241 -7.42 -2.19 11.62
N VAL A 242 -7.34 -1.20 12.51
CA VAL A 242 -8.42 -0.25 12.83
C VAL A 242 -8.21 1.10 12.10
N ALA A 243 -7.19 1.20 11.25
CA ALA A 243 -6.99 2.36 10.41
C ALA A 243 -8.04 2.39 9.31
N THR A 244 -8.67 3.53 9.12
CA THR A 244 -9.57 3.78 7.99
C THR A 244 -8.88 4.51 6.85
N ALA A 245 -7.67 5.04 7.12
CA ALA A 245 -6.86 5.71 6.12
C ALA A 245 -6.33 4.71 5.09
N THR A 246 -6.36 5.10 3.83
CA THR A 246 -5.68 4.45 2.71
C THR A 246 -4.73 5.45 2.07
N LYS A 247 -3.73 4.98 1.32
CA LYS A 247 -2.86 5.87 0.54
C LYS A 247 -3.70 6.82 -0.34
N GLY A 248 -4.78 6.31 -0.95
CA GLY A 248 -5.71 7.10 -1.77
C GLY A 248 -6.45 8.17 -0.99
N SER A 249 -7.03 7.85 0.18
CA SER A 249 -7.74 8.84 1.00
C SER A 249 -6.79 9.94 1.51
N TYR A 250 -5.54 9.58 1.82
CA TYR A 250 -4.52 10.54 2.24
C TYR A 250 -4.15 11.51 1.11
N VAL A 251 -3.81 10.99 -0.08
CA VAL A 251 -3.46 11.81 -1.25
C VAL A 251 -4.64 12.68 -1.68
N ALA A 252 -5.88 12.15 -1.65
CA ALA A 252 -7.09 12.93 -1.94
C ALA A 252 -7.30 14.07 -0.93
N GLY A 253 -7.07 13.82 0.37
CA GLY A 253 -7.13 14.84 1.42
C GLY A 253 -6.06 15.93 1.22
N LEU A 254 -4.83 15.53 0.90
CA LEU A 254 -3.75 16.48 0.61
C LEU A 254 -4.05 17.32 -0.64
N ARG A 255 -4.65 16.72 -1.66
CA ARG A 255 -5.08 17.41 -2.88
C ARG A 255 -6.10 18.51 -2.61
N THR A 256 -6.98 18.37 -1.61
CA THR A 256 -7.89 19.46 -1.24
C THR A 256 -7.17 20.69 -0.68
N GLN A 257 -6.00 20.49 -0.08
CA GLN A 257 -5.13 21.56 0.44
C GLN A 257 -4.23 22.15 -0.66
N LEU A 258 -3.96 21.35 -1.70
CA LEU A 258 -3.10 21.67 -2.84
C LEU A 258 -3.86 21.58 -4.18
N PRO A 259 -4.96 22.35 -4.37
CA PRO A 259 -5.90 22.13 -5.48
C PRO A 259 -5.30 22.40 -6.87
N GLU A 260 -4.22 23.17 -6.94
CA GLU A 260 -3.56 23.51 -8.20
C GLU A 260 -2.43 22.56 -8.60
N HIS A 261 -2.10 21.57 -7.72
CA HIS A 261 -1.02 20.64 -8.01
C HIS A 261 -1.48 19.51 -8.94
N VAL A 262 -0.67 19.23 -9.95
CA VAL A 262 -0.73 17.97 -10.70
C VAL A 262 -0.13 16.88 -9.84
N VAL A 263 -0.81 15.75 -9.74
CA VAL A 263 -0.30 14.59 -9.00
C VAL A 263 0.51 13.69 -9.92
N PHE A 264 1.74 13.41 -9.52
CA PHE A 264 2.57 12.35 -10.10
C PHE A 264 2.76 11.28 -9.04
N PHE A 265 2.12 10.12 -9.24
CA PHE A 265 2.14 9.02 -8.28
C PHE A 265 2.83 7.79 -8.87
N LEU A 266 3.69 7.14 -8.05
CA LEU A 266 4.35 5.89 -8.40
C LEU A 266 4.14 4.87 -7.27
N GLY A 267 3.71 3.66 -7.63
CA GLY A 267 3.47 2.56 -6.68
C GLY A 267 3.42 1.21 -7.37
N ASP A 268 3.56 0.10 -6.62
CA ASP A 268 3.71 -1.25 -7.18
C ASP A 268 2.65 -2.26 -6.71
N ASP A 269 1.93 -1.96 -5.62
CA ASP A 269 1.05 -2.93 -4.97
C ASP A 269 -0.46 -2.56 -5.03
N VAL A 270 -1.30 -3.46 -4.50
CA VAL A 270 -2.76 -3.28 -4.48
C VAL A 270 -3.21 -2.10 -3.61
N THR A 271 -2.42 -1.65 -2.64
CA THR A 271 -2.77 -0.50 -1.80
C THR A 271 -2.56 0.81 -2.56
N ASP A 272 -1.66 0.82 -3.54
CA ASP A 272 -1.41 1.93 -4.45
C ASP A 272 -2.56 2.15 -5.44
N GLU A 273 -3.31 1.11 -5.77
CA GLU A 273 -4.50 1.23 -6.61
C GLU A 273 -5.54 2.18 -6.02
N THR A 274 -5.55 2.35 -4.69
CA THR A 274 -6.42 3.35 -4.04
C THR A 274 -6.07 4.80 -4.42
N VAL A 275 -4.78 5.07 -4.69
CA VAL A 275 -4.33 6.36 -5.22
C VAL A 275 -4.61 6.43 -6.72
N LEU A 276 -4.12 5.43 -7.48
CA LEU A 276 -4.23 5.39 -8.93
C LEU A 276 -5.66 5.56 -9.42
N ALA A 277 -6.62 4.90 -8.76
CA ALA A 277 -8.05 5.04 -9.06
C ALA A 277 -8.64 6.40 -8.70
N SER A 278 -8.00 7.16 -7.80
CA SER A 278 -8.44 8.51 -7.39
C SER A 278 -7.91 9.63 -8.30
N LEU A 279 -6.96 9.32 -9.19
CA LEU A 279 -6.35 10.31 -10.08
C LEU A 279 -7.33 10.76 -11.15
N THR A 280 -7.28 12.04 -11.49
CA THR A 280 -8.17 12.64 -12.47
C THR A 280 -7.78 12.22 -13.89
N GLN A 281 -8.73 11.61 -14.61
CA GLN A 281 -8.56 11.21 -16.02
C GLN A 281 -9.59 11.95 -16.88
N PRO A 282 -9.28 12.32 -18.13
CA PRO A 282 -7.93 12.42 -18.69
C PRO A 282 -7.25 13.66 -18.12
N ARG A 283 -5.96 13.51 -17.82
CA ARG A 283 -5.09 14.60 -17.30
C ARG A 283 -5.78 15.72 -16.49
N PRO A 284 -5.13 16.22 -15.39
CA PRO A 284 -3.69 16.50 -15.37
C PRO A 284 -2.78 15.46 -14.68
N ASP A 285 -3.32 14.47 -13.99
CA ASP A 285 -2.51 13.59 -13.15
C ASP A 285 -1.82 12.46 -13.93
N VAL A 286 -0.68 11.97 -13.40
CA VAL A 286 0.06 10.85 -13.97
C VAL A 286 0.24 9.78 -12.89
N GLY A 287 -0.36 8.60 -13.11
CA GLY A 287 -0.25 7.44 -12.23
C GLY A 287 0.58 6.34 -12.91
N VAL A 288 1.57 5.83 -12.17
CA VAL A 288 2.54 4.86 -12.67
C VAL A 288 2.48 3.60 -11.81
N HIS A 289 2.27 2.46 -12.45
CA HIS A 289 2.53 1.16 -11.85
C HIS A 289 4.01 0.78 -12.01
N VAL A 290 4.66 0.36 -10.92
CA VAL A 290 6.06 -0.07 -10.92
C VAL A 290 6.14 -1.58 -10.82
N GLY A 291 7.03 -2.19 -11.60
CA GLY A 291 7.23 -3.64 -11.61
C GLY A 291 6.58 -4.34 -12.81
N GLY A 292 7.04 -5.58 -13.07
CA GLY A 292 6.64 -6.35 -14.25
C GLY A 292 5.38 -7.19 -14.10
N ARG A 293 4.75 -7.24 -12.94
CA ARG A 293 3.54 -8.02 -12.68
C ARG A 293 2.37 -7.07 -12.43
N LEU A 294 1.72 -6.69 -13.50
CA LEU A 294 0.43 -6.00 -13.40
C LEU A 294 -0.54 -6.89 -12.62
N ALA A 295 -1.22 -6.32 -11.61
CA ALA A 295 -2.50 -6.88 -11.19
C ALA A 295 -3.37 -6.99 -12.46
N ASP A 296 -4.22 -8.01 -12.54
CA ASP A 296 -5.09 -8.24 -13.72
C ASP A 296 -5.92 -7.00 -14.12
N THR A 297 -6.00 -6.01 -13.21
CA THR A 297 -6.61 -4.70 -13.42
C THR A 297 -5.85 -3.64 -12.63
N THR A 298 -5.18 -2.70 -13.31
CA THR A 298 -4.62 -1.49 -12.68
C THR A 298 -5.30 -0.24 -13.21
N ALA A 299 -5.48 0.77 -12.35
CA ALA A 299 -5.91 2.11 -12.73
C ALA A 299 -4.75 3.00 -13.19
N ALA A 300 -3.50 2.52 -13.15
CA ALA A 300 -2.34 3.24 -13.65
C ALA A 300 -2.44 3.50 -15.15
N THR A 301 -2.03 4.68 -15.59
CA THR A 301 -1.98 5.05 -17.01
C THR A 301 -0.61 4.84 -17.61
N ARG A 302 0.41 4.67 -16.78
CA ARG A 302 1.80 4.45 -17.16
C ARG A 302 2.42 3.33 -16.34
N SER A 303 3.53 2.79 -16.84
CA SER A 303 4.30 1.74 -16.16
C SER A 303 5.80 2.02 -16.18
N LEU A 304 6.50 1.51 -15.16
CA LEU A 304 7.95 1.41 -15.06
C LEU A 304 8.34 0.01 -14.60
N GLY A 305 9.44 -0.53 -15.10
CA GLY A 305 9.80 -1.94 -14.89
C GLY A 305 10.41 -2.26 -13.52
N SER A 306 10.96 -1.27 -12.80
CA SER A 306 11.72 -1.52 -11.56
C SER A 306 12.00 -0.23 -10.76
N PRO A 307 12.43 -0.35 -9.49
CA PRO A 307 12.90 0.78 -8.70
C PRO A 307 14.07 1.56 -9.33
N PHE A 308 14.92 0.88 -10.12
CA PHE A 308 15.99 1.56 -10.85
C PHE A 308 15.45 2.47 -11.96
N ASN A 309 14.38 2.03 -12.65
CA ASN A 309 13.72 2.89 -13.64
C ASN A 309 13.02 4.08 -12.98
N VAL A 310 12.46 3.89 -11.76
CA VAL A 310 11.91 5.00 -10.96
C VAL A 310 13.01 6.02 -10.66
N ARG A 311 14.17 5.59 -10.14
CA ARG A 311 15.32 6.47 -9.89
C ARG A 311 15.71 7.25 -11.15
N ASP A 312 15.90 6.57 -12.28
CA ASP A 312 16.32 7.21 -13.54
C ASP A 312 15.30 8.26 -14.00
N THR A 313 14.01 7.94 -13.86
CA THR A 313 12.88 8.85 -14.13
C THR A 313 12.92 10.09 -13.25
N LEU A 314 13.13 9.93 -11.93
CA LEU A 314 13.21 11.03 -10.98
C LEU A 314 14.41 11.94 -11.26
N GLN A 315 15.58 11.38 -11.57
CA GLN A 315 16.77 12.13 -11.96
C GLN A 315 16.54 12.93 -13.25
N GLN A 316 15.96 12.30 -14.27
CA GLN A 316 15.63 12.98 -15.52
C GLN A 316 14.59 14.10 -15.31
N LEU A 317 13.57 13.88 -14.47
CA LEU A 317 12.58 14.90 -14.14
C LEU A 317 13.23 16.09 -13.43
N ALA A 318 14.16 15.83 -12.48
CA ALA A 318 14.91 16.90 -11.79
C ALA A 318 15.74 17.72 -12.79
N GLU A 319 16.44 17.08 -13.72
CA GLU A 319 17.21 17.75 -14.78
C GLU A 319 16.33 18.63 -15.68
N LEU A 320 15.14 18.13 -16.07
CA LEU A 320 14.22 18.88 -16.95
C LEU A 320 13.55 20.07 -16.26
N ARG A 321 13.47 20.09 -14.94
CA ARG A 321 12.84 21.16 -14.15
C ARG A 321 13.82 22.26 -13.69
N ARG A 322 15.13 22.04 -13.81
CA ARG A 322 16.19 23.08 -13.58
C ARG A 322 16.12 24.15 -14.66
#